data_9117c219c064b71fa64583e0437ab1eb
#
_entry.id   9117c219c064b71fa64583e0437ab1eb
#
_cell.length_a   1.000
_cell.length_b   1.000
_cell.length_c   1.000
_cell.angle_alpha   90.00
_cell.angle_beta   90.00
_cell.angle_gamma   90.00
#
_symmetry.space_group_name_H-M   'P 1'
#
loop_
_entity.id
_entity.type
_entity.pdbx_description
1 polymer ?
#
loop_
_entity_poly.entity_id
_entity_poly.type
_entity_poly.pdbx_seq_one_letter_code
_entity_poly.pdbx_strand_id
1 'polypeptide(L)'
;CERVKYLRNYYTYLYGLPMKLNDPGTIIEPKVEKRTINGEEYWVLKATYEESVGRDTWYFFFDKQTFALKRYQFFHDESKNDGEYILLNDEILVEGIKMPKNRSWYFNSNDKFLATDRLSVE
;
A
#
# COMPACT_ATOMS: atom_id res chain seq x y z
N CYS A 1 -23.97 -5.31 8.46
CA CYS A 1 -23.80 -5.25 7.01
C CYS A 1 -22.35 -5.62 6.63
N GLU A 2 -22.18 -6.66 5.82
CA GLU A 2 -20.86 -7.20 5.44
C GLU A 2 -19.99 -6.18 4.70
N ARG A 3 -20.59 -5.37 3.84
CA ARG A 3 -19.87 -4.32 3.11
C ARG A 3 -19.23 -3.29 4.04
N VAL A 4 -19.93 -2.88 5.08
CA VAL A 4 -19.39 -1.95 6.08
C VAL A 4 -18.22 -2.58 6.84
N LYS A 5 -18.37 -3.85 7.18
CA LYS A 5 -17.33 -4.63 7.84
C LYS A 5 -16.09 -4.77 6.96
N TYR A 6 -16.29 -5.06 5.68
CA TYR A 6 -15.23 -5.13 4.67
C TYR A 6 -14.50 -3.79 4.54
N LEU A 7 -15.22 -2.68 4.35
CA LEU A 7 -14.61 -1.36 4.21
C LEU A 7 -13.83 -0.95 5.47
N ARG A 8 -14.40 -1.21 6.65
CA ARG A 8 -13.69 -0.95 7.92
C ARG A 8 -12.35 -1.70 7.98
N ASN A 9 -12.37 -2.99 7.67
CA ASN A 9 -11.15 -3.81 7.71
C ASN A 9 -10.14 -3.36 6.66
N TYR A 10 -10.61 -3.00 5.47
CA TYR A 10 -9.78 -2.50 4.39
C TYR A 10 -9.06 -1.20 4.76
N TYR A 11 -9.79 -0.22 5.28
CA TYR A 11 -9.19 1.04 5.71
C TYR A 11 -8.31 0.87 6.95
N THR A 12 -8.66 0.00 7.88
CA THR A 12 -7.78 -0.35 9.01
C THR A 12 -6.45 -0.90 8.51
N TYR A 13 -6.49 -1.76 7.50
CA TYR A 13 -5.28 -2.27 6.85
C TYR A 13 -4.45 -1.16 6.22
N LEU A 14 -5.06 -0.32 5.37
CA LEU A 14 -4.34 0.74 4.66
C LEU A 14 -3.69 1.74 5.61
N TYR A 15 -4.40 2.19 6.63
CA TYR A 15 -3.88 3.15 7.61
C TYR A 15 -2.90 2.52 8.60
N GLY A 16 -2.95 1.21 8.79
CA GLY A 16 -2.01 0.47 9.63
C GLY A 16 -0.70 0.08 8.93
N LEU A 17 -0.56 0.32 7.63
CA LEU A 17 0.68 0.05 6.92
C LEU A 17 1.78 1.06 7.29
N PRO A 18 3.05 0.65 7.37
CA PRO A 18 3.56 -0.70 7.11
C PRO A 18 3.48 -1.68 8.29
N MET A 19 3.05 -1.26 9.48
CA MET A 19 3.02 -2.11 10.67
C MET A 19 2.17 -3.37 10.49
N LYS A 20 1.11 -3.28 9.70
CA LYS A 20 0.23 -4.42 9.39
C LYS A 20 0.94 -5.57 8.67
N LEU A 21 2.12 -5.34 8.11
CA LEU A 21 2.94 -6.40 7.50
C LEU A 21 3.47 -7.41 8.52
N ASN A 22 3.41 -7.11 9.80
CA ASN A 22 3.73 -8.06 10.88
C ASN A 22 2.56 -8.94 11.31
N ASP A 23 1.37 -8.71 10.77
CA ASP A 23 0.20 -9.49 11.16
C ASP A 23 0.33 -10.96 10.72
N PRO A 24 -0.25 -11.91 11.50
CA PRO A 24 -0.29 -13.31 11.12
C PRO A 24 -0.94 -13.52 9.75
N GLY A 25 -0.41 -14.47 8.98
CA GLY A 25 -0.90 -14.78 7.64
C GLY A 25 -0.28 -13.94 6.54
N THR A 26 0.58 -12.98 6.86
CA THR A 26 1.37 -12.22 5.88
C THR A 26 2.62 -13.01 5.50
N ILE A 27 2.85 -13.16 4.20
CA ILE A 27 4.02 -13.84 3.65
C ILE A 27 4.83 -12.80 2.89
N ILE A 28 6.00 -12.45 3.42
CA ILE A 28 6.90 -11.49 2.77
C ILE A 28 7.98 -12.28 2.02
N GLU A 29 8.16 -11.97 0.74
CA GLU A 29 9.24 -12.57 -0.04
C GLU A 29 10.60 -12.14 0.52
N PRO A 30 11.55 -13.08 0.71
CA PRO A 30 12.84 -12.77 1.32
C PRO A 30 13.73 -11.90 0.45
N LYS A 31 13.45 -11.83 -0.85
CA LYS A 31 14.23 -11.02 -1.79
C LYS A 31 13.64 -9.63 -1.91
N VAL A 32 14.40 -8.62 -1.50
CA VAL A 32 14.06 -7.22 -1.69
C VAL A 32 14.58 -6.77 -3.06
N GLU A 33 13.72 -6.18 -3.87
CA GLU A 33 14.07 -5.62 -5.16
C GLU A 33 14.37 -4.13 -5.06
N LYS A 34 15.22 -3.66 -5.95
CA LYS A 34 15.47 -2.24 -6.16
C LYS A 34 14.80 -1.81 -7.44
N ARG A 35 13.94 -0.81 -7.40
CA ARG A 35 13.29 -0.25 -8.59
C ARG A 35 13.45 1.26 -8.65
N THR A 36 13.55 1.77 -9.88
CA THR A 36 13.61 3.21 -10.16
C THR A 36 12.34 3.62 -10.90
N ILE A 37 11.64 4.61 -10.37
CA ILE A 37 10.43 5.17 -10.99
C ILE A 37 10.62 6.69 -11.06
N ASN A 38 10.53 7.26 -12.27
CA ASN A 38 10.69 8.70 -12.49
C ASN A 38 11.97 9.28 -11.88
N GLY A 39 13.07 8.53 -11.95
CA GLY A 39 14.37 8.95 -11.42
C GLY A 39 14.56 8.73 -9.92
N GLU A 40 13.55 8.30 -9.19
CA GLU A 40 13.65 7.99 -7.76
C GLU A 40 13.81 6.49 -7.52
N GLU A 41 14.71 6.13 -6.61
CA GLU A 41 15.02 4.74 -6.28
C GLU A 41 14.25 4.29 -5.04
N TYR A 42 13.72 3.06 -5.13
CA TYR A 42 12.93 2.43 -4.06
C TYR A 42 13.41 1.01 -3.76
N TRP A 43 13.31 0.64 -2.48
CA TRP A 43 13.31 -0.77 -2.08
C TRP A 43 11.89 -1.29 -2.19
N VAL A 44 11.70 -2.42 -2.83
CA VAL A 44 10.39 -3.00 -3.08
C VAL A 44 10.26 -4.34 -2.39
N LEU A 45 9.27 -4.45 -1.50
CA LEU A 45 8.89 -5.70 -0.86
C LEU A 45 7.65 -6.26 -1.52
N LYS A 46 7.65 -7.55 -1.79
CA LYS A 46 6.48 -8.28 -2.24
C LYS A 46 5.87 -9.03 -1.07
N ALA A 47 4.57 -8.85 -0.86
CA ALA A 47 3.82 -9.56 0.15
C ALA A 47 2.64 -10.31 -0.48
N THR A 48 2.45 -11.54 -0.05
CA THR A 48 1.27 -12.34 -0.31
C THR A 48 0.67 -12.75 1.03
N TYR A 49 -0.49 -13.36 1.02
CA TYR A 49 -1.20 -13.73 2.24
C TYR A 49 -1.63 -15.18 2.16
N GLU A 50 -1.76 -15.81 3.32
CA GLU A 50 -2.45 -17.10 3.39
C GLU A 50 -3.86 -16.96 2.81
N GLU A 51 -4.35 -17.97 2.12
CA GLU A 51 -5.62 -17.91 1.39
C GLU A 51 -6.81 -17.50 2.26
N SER A 52 -6.78 -17.87 3.54
CA SER A 52 -7.79 -17.47 4.52
C SER A 52 -7.78 -15.98 4.88
N VAL A 53 -6.68 -15.28 4.60
CA VAL A 53 -6.50 -13.85 4.90
C VAL A 53 -6.77 -12.99 3.68
N GLY A 54 -6.26 -13.38 2.52
CA GLY A 54 -6.43 -12.65 1.27
C GLY A 54 -5.79 -13.36 0.09
N ARG A 55 -6.15 -12.93 -1.12
CA ARG A 55 -5.64 -13.53 -2.36
C ARG A 55 -4.84 -12.55 -3.22
N ASP A 56 -4.78 -11.29 -2.82
CA ASP A 56 -4.11 -10.26 -3.58
C ASP A 56 -2.59 -10.32 -3.38
N THR A 57 -1.86 -9.95 -4.41
CA THR A 57 -0.42 -9.74 -4.36
C THR A 57 -0.15 -8.25 -4.17
N TRP A 58 0.64 -7.92 -3.17
CA TRP A 58 0.98 -6.55 -2.80
C TRP A 58 2.45 -6.27 -2.97
N TYR A 59 2.76 -5.05 -3.43
CA TYR A 59 4.12 -4.50 -3.50
C TYR A 59 4.17 -3.21 -2.70
N PHE A 60 5.21 -3.07 -1.87
CA PHE A 60 5.42 -1.91 -1.01
C PHE A 60 6.74 -1.23 -1.39
N PHE A 61 6.66 0.04 -1.71
CA PHE A 61 7.77 0.84 -2.19
C PHE A 61 8.25 1.78 -1.09
N PHE A 62 9.45 1.53 -0.60
CA PHE A 62 10.09 2.34 0.43
C PHE A 62 11.18 3.21 -0.18
N ASP A 63 11.22 4.49 0.18
CA ASP A 63 12.29 5.39 -0.23
C ASP A 63 13.65 4.80 0.16
N LYS A 64 14.59 4.80 -0.78
CA LYS A 64 15.90 4.18 -0.56
C LYS A 64 16.72 4.87 0.53
N GLN A 65 16.54 6.17 0.73
CA GLN A 65 17.30 6.96 1.69
C GLN A 65 16.62 7.05 3.05
N THR A 66 15.32 7.34 3.06
CA THR A 66 14.55 7.59 4.28
C THR A 66 13.83 6.37 4.82
N PHE A 67 13.68 5.31 4.01
CA PHE A 67 12.87 4.11 4.29
C PHE A 67 11.38 4.41 4.54
N ALA A 68 10.91 5.61 4.20
CA ALA A 68 9.50 5.93 4.29
C ALA A 68 8.71 5.16 3.21
N LEU A 69 7.55 4.66 3.58
CA LEU A 69 6.63 4.04 2.62
C LEU A 69 6.05 5.14 1.73
N LYS A 70 6.28 5.05 0.42
CA LYS A 70 5.88 6.08 -0.55
C LYS A 70 4.81 5.61 -1.52
N ARG A 71 4.71 4.31 -1.74
CA ARG A 71 3.77 3.74 -2.69
C ARG A 71 3.46 2.31 -2.29
N TYR A 72 2.24 1.89 -2.47
CA TYR A 72 1.89 0.48 -2.49
C TYR A 72 1.01 0.18 -3.70
N GLN A 73 1.06 -1.06 -4.15
CA GLN A 73 0.42 -1.50 -5.37
C GLN A 73 -0.08 -2.93 -5.16
N PHE A 74 -1.27 -3.21 -5.64
CA PHE A 74 -1.81 -4.55 -5.52
C PHE A 74 -2.40 -5.04 -6.84
N PHE A 75 -2.44 -6.36 -6.97
CA PHE A 75 -3.05 -7.06 -8.09
C PHE A 75 -3.94 -8.17 -7.56
N HIS A 76 -5.11 -8.34 -8.15
CA HIS A 76 -5.92 -9.54 -7.95
C HIS A 76 -5.37 -10.68 -8.81
N ASP A 77 -4.99 -10.36 -10.05
CA ASP A 77 -4.28 -11.23 -10.97
C ASP A 77 -3.21 -10.41 -11.71
N GLU A 78 -1.96 -10.57 -11.30
CA GLU A 78 -0.84 -9.78 -11.84
C GLU A 78 -0.66 -9.97 -13.33
N SER A 79 -0.97 -11.18 -13.87
CA SER A 79 -0.87 -11.46 -15.31
C SER A 79 -1.83 -10.62 -16.14
N LYS A 80 -2.91 -10.12 -15.55
CA LYS A 80 -3.90 -9.26 -16.19
C LYS A 80 -3.62 -7.77 -16.00
N ASN A 81 -2.60 -7.42 -15.24
CA ASN A 81 -2.28 -6.03 -14.87
C ASN A 81 -3.52 -5.30 -14.31
N ASP A 82 -4.30 -6.01 -13.52
CA ASP A 82 -5.46 -5.47 -12.82
C ASP A 82 -5.06 -4.77 -11.51
N GLY A 83 -6.05 -4.35 -10.73
CA GLY A 83 -5.79 -3.69 -9.45
C GLY A 83 -5.34 -2.24 -9.59
N GLU A 84 -4.74 -1.75 -8.54
CA GLU A 84 -4.47 -0.32 -8.38
C GLU A 84 -3.13 -0.09 -7.71
N TYR A 85 -2.58 1.12 -7.90
CA TYR A 85 -1.47 1.60 -7.09
C TYR A 85 -1.87 2.91 -6.38
N ILE A 86 -1.28 3.11 -5.23
CA ILE A 86 -1.61 4.22 -4.35
C ILE A 86 -0.32 4.98 -4.03
N LEU A 87 -0.31 6.28 -4.35
CA LEU A 87 0.78 7.18 -4.02
C LEU A 87 0.51 7.86 -2.67
N LEU A 88 1.51 7.87 -1.82
CA LEU A 88 1.46 8.45 -0.48
C LEU A 88 2.20 9.77 -0.49
N ASN A 89 1.50 10.85 -0.21
CA ASN A 89 2.06 12.20 -0.22
C ASN A 89 1.75 12.94 1.06
N ASP A 90 2.65 13.85 1.41
CA ASP A 90 2.61 14.65 2.61
C ASP A 90 2.58 13.81 3.88
N GLU A 91 3.00 14.38 4.96
CA GLU A 91 2.99 13.74 6.27
C GLU A 91 2.18 14.56 7.25
N ILE A 92 1.50 13.87 8.16
CA ILE A 92 0.80 14.46 9.29
C ILE A 92 1.12 13.64 10.53
N LEU A 93 1.26 14.30 11.67
CA LEU A 93 1.44 13.64 12.96
C LEU A 93 0.07 13.30 13.56
N VAL A 94 -0.12 12.01 13.86
CA VAL A 94 -1.32 11.50 14.55
C VAL A 94 -0.85 10.77 15.79
N GLU A 95 -1.14 11.31 16.96
CA GLU A 95 -0.70 10.76 18.25
C GLU A 95 0.82 10.46 18.27
N GLY A 96 1.62 11.37 17.71
CA GLY A 96 3.09 11.22 17.64
C GLY A 96 3.60 10.29 16.52
N ILE A 97 2.73 9.70 15.74
CA ILE A 97 3.09 8.83 14.61
C ILE A 97 3.02 9.61 13.31
N LYS A 98 4.08 9.56 12.50
CA LYS A 98 4.07 10.12 11.15
C LYS A 98 3.26 9.23 10.23
N MET A 99 2.24 9.81 9.62
CA MET A 99 1.36 9.10 8.67
C MET A 99 1.27 9.87 7.35
N PRO A 100 1.10 9.19 6.22
CA PRO A 100 0.78 9.86 4.97
C PRO A 100 -0.55 10.60 5.09
N LYS A 101 -0.56 11.85 4.67
CA LYS A 101 -1.77 12.67 4.69
C LYS A 101 -2.71 12.35 3.53
N ASN A 102 -2.14 12.16 2.33
CA ASN A 102 -2.88 11.93 1.11
C ASN A 102 -2.54 10.56 0.53
N ARG A 103 -3.58 9.83 0.10
CA ARG A 103 -3.50 8.57 -0.65
C ARG A 103 -4.21 8.77 -1.97
N SER A 104 -3.46 8.80 -3.05
CA SER A 104 -4.00 9.00 -4.41
C SER A 104 -3.97 7.67 -5.17
N TRP A 105 -5.12 7.29 -5.69
CA TRP A 105 -5.40 6.00 -6.29
C TRP A 105 -5.38 6.07 -7.80
N TYR A 106 -4.74 5.09 -8.45
CA TYR A 106 -4.63 4.97 -9.89
C TYR A 106 -4.82 3.52 -10.33
N PHE A 107 -5.41 3.32 -11.50
CA PHE A 107 -5.47 1.98 -12.10
C PHE A 107 -4.08 1.54 -12.59
N ASN A 108 -3.72 0.27 -12.37
CA ASN A 108 -2.48 -0.31 -12.89
C ASN A 108 -2.46 -0.36 -14.42
N SER A 109 -3.62 -0.65 -15.03
CA SER A 109 -3.72 -0.92 -16.46
C SER A 109 -3.45 0.30 -17.35
N ASN A 110 -3.76 1.50 -16.88
CA ASN A 110 -3.72 2.71 -17.73
C ASN A 110 -3.27 3.98 -16.99
N ASP A 111 -2.86 3.88 -15.74
CA ASP A 111 -2.46 5.00 -14.89
C ASP A 111 -3.54 6.07 -14.70
N LYS A 112 -4.81 5.71 -14.93
CA LYS A 112 -5.92 6.63 -14.76
C LYS A 112 -6.18 6.91 -13.28
N PHE A 113 -6.25 8.20 -12.94
CA PHE A 113 -6.59 8.65 -11.60
C PHE A 113 -8.03 8.27 -11.21
N LEU A 114 -8.18 7.77 -9.98
CA LEU A 114 -9.46 7.39 -9.40
C LEU A 114 -9.96 8.41 -8.37
N ALA A 115 -9.20 8.59 -7.32
CA ALA A 115 -9.58 9.42 -6.17
C ALA A 115 -8.38 9.70 -5.27
N THR A 116 -8.55 10.65 -4.35
CA THR A 116 -7.59 10.91 -3.27
C THR A 116 -8.33 10.83 -1.94
N ASP A 117 -7.82 9.99 -1.05
CA ASP A 117 -8.20 9.96 0.36
C ASP A 117 -7.30 10.92 1.13
N ARG A 118 -7.89 11.83 1.87
CA ARG A 118 -7.16 12.80 2.68
C ARG A 118 -7.43 12.58 4.16
N LEU A 119 -6.37 12.32 4.91
CA LEU A 119 -6.45 12.20 6.36
C LEU A 119 -6.53 13.59 6.98
N SER A 120 -7.54 13.80 7.79
CA SER A 120 -7.67 15.01 8.60
C SER A 120 -7.68 14.63 10.08
N VAL A 121 -7.06 15.46 10.89
CA VAL A 121 -7.04 15.32 12.35
C VAL A 121 -7.79 16.51 12.93
N GLU A 122 -8.81 16.20 13.71
CA GLU A 122 -9.59 17.21 14.44
C GLU A 122 -9.05 17.43 15.84
#